data_ba082e54d55b2c10bcad68e09db4ee58
#
_entry.id   ba082e54d55b2c10bcad68e09db4ee58
#
_cell.length_a   1.000
_cell.length_b   1.000
_cell.length_c   1.000
_cell.angle_alpha   90.00
_cell.angle_beta   90.00
_cell.angle_gamma   90.00
#
_symmetry.space_group_name_H-M   'P 1'
#
loop_
_entity.id
_entity.type
_entity.pdbx_description
1 polymer ?
#
loop_
_entity_poly.entity_id
_entity_poly.type
_entity_poly.pdbx_seq_one_letter_code
_entity_poly.pdbx_strand_id
1 'polypeptide(L)'
;MQTPHILIVEDELVTRNTLKSIFEAEGYIVHEANDGTEMHQMLSDHDISLVIMDINLPGKNGLLLARELREQANIALMFLTGRDNEVDKILGLEIGADDYITKPFNPRELTIRARNLLSRTMNIGGGSEE
;
A
#
# COMPACT_ATOMS: atom_id res chain seq x y z
N MET A 1 4.71 18.88 -10.90
CA MET A 1 4.20 17.56 -10.49
C MET A 1 4.95 17.09 -9.26
N GLN A 2 4.21 16.54 -8.34
CA GLN A 2 4.82 16.05 -7.10
C GLN A 2 5.16 14.59 -7.22
N THR A 3 6.29 14.22 -6.61
CA THR A 3 6.68 12.82 -6.53
C THR A 3 5.74 12.12 -5.54
N PRO A 4 5.13 11.00 -5.95
CA PRO A 4 4.25 10.28 -5.03
C PRO A 4 4.99 9.72 -3.84
N HIS A 5 4.31 9.70 -2.69
CA HIS A 5 4.81 9.11 -1.47
C HIS A 5 4.13 7.77 -1.26
N ILE A 6 4.90 6.72 -1.03
CA ILE A 6 4.40 5.38 -0.81
C ILE A 6 4.71 4.98 0.63
N LEU A 7 3.73 4.45 1.33
CA LEU A 7 3.91 3.93 2.68
C LEU A 7 3.85 2.42 2.64
N ILE A 8 4.88 1.77 3.18
CA ILE A 8 4.95 0.32 3.27
C ILE A 8 4.71 -0.08 4.71
N VAL A 9 3.66 -0.86 4.96
CA VAL A 9 3.30 -1.34 6.30
C VAL A 9 3.58 -2.84 6.33
N GLU A 10 4.71 -3.20 6.91
CA GLU A 10 5.23 -4.56 6.91
C GLU A 10 6.14 -4.75 8.11
N ASP A 11 5.90 -5.79 8.90
CA ASP A 11 6.69 -6.02 10.11
C ASP A 11 8.01 -6.75 9.85
N GLU A 12 8.09 -7.52 8.76
CA GLU A 12 9.31 -8.26 8.44
C GLU A 12 10.32 -7.35 7.76
N LEU A 13 11.48 -7.21 8.40
CA LEU A 13 12.48 -6.25 7.95
C LEU A 13 12.98 -6.51 6.53
N VAL A 14 13.24 -7.78 6.19
CA VAL A 14 13.78 -8.11 4.87
C VAL A 14 12.78 -7.76 3.78
N THR A 15 11.53 -8.15 3.96
CA THR A 15 10.47 -7.83 2.99
C THR A 15 10.30 -6.32 2.87
N ARG A 16 10.26 -5.62 4.00
CA ARG A 16 10.10 -4.17 4.00
C ARG A 16 11.23 -3.47 3.27
N ASN A 17 12.47 -3.90 3.52
CA ASN A 17 13.64 -3.32 2.84
C ASN A 17 13.63 -3.61 1.35
N THR A 18 13.19 -4.80 0.97
CA THR A 18 13.10 -5.17 -0.45
C THR A 18 12.09 -4.27 -1.16
N LEU A 19 10.92 -4.09 -0.56
CA LEU A 19 9.89 -3.22 -1.13
C LEU A 19 10.37 -1.79 -1.25
N LYS A 20 11.03 -1.30 -0.19
CA LYS A 20 11.57 0.07 -0.20
C LYS A 20 12.54 0.26 -1.34
N SER A 21 13.46 -0.68 -1.52
CA SER A 21 14.46 -0.60 -2.60
C SER A 21 13.80 -0.59 -3.97
N ILE A 22 12.80 -1.43 -4.17
CA ILE A 22 12.10 -1.51 -5.44
C ILE A 22 11.47 -0.16 -5.79
N PHE A 23 10.76 0.45 -4.85
CA PHE A 23 10.03 1.68 -5.14
C PHE A 23 10.93 2.90 -5.18
N GLU A 24 11.98 2.92 -4.39
CA GLU A 24 12.96 4.01 -4.49
C GLU A 24 13.66 3.98 -5.84
N ALA A 25 13.93 2.80 -6.37
CA ALA A 25 14.53 2.66 -7.70
C ALA A 25 13.62 3.21 -8.79
N GLU A 26 12.31 3.22 -8.56
CA GLU A 26 11.34 3.78 -9.49
C GLU A 26 11.15 5.29 -9.31
N GLY A 27 11.83 5.89 -8.35
CA GLY A 27 11.78 7.32 -8.14
C GLY A 27 10.78 7.82 -7.12
N TYR A 28 10.12 6.92 -6.42
CA TYR A 28 9.14 7.31 -5.41
C TYR A 28 9.81 7.62 -4.08
N ILE A 29 9.13 8.41 -3.26
CA ILE A 29 9.55 8.65 -1.88
C ILE A 29 8.86 7.60 -1.02
N VAL A 30 9.65 6.83 -0.27
CA VAL A 30 9.13 5.67 0.47
C VAL A 30 9.23 5.91 1.97
N HIS A 31 8.13 5.64 2.66
CA HIS A 31 8.04 5.66 4.12
C HIS A 31 7.75 4.25 4.60
N GLU A 32 8.13 3.95 5.83
CA GLU A 32 8.00 2.61 6.38
C GLU A 32 7.25 2.65 7.69
N ALA A 33 6.44 1.63 7.92
CA ALA A 33 5.76 1.42 9.18
C ALA A 33 5.82 -0.06 9.52
N ASN A 34 6.14 -0.35 10.77
CA ASN A 34 6.29 -1.69 11.27
C ASN A 34 4.96 -2.27 11.77
N ASP A 35 4.02 -1.38 12.10
CA ASP A 35 2.74 -1.77 12.66
C ASP A 35 1.73 -0.64 12.43
N GLY A 36 0.53 -0.82 12.99
CA GLY A 36 -0.54 0.15 12.82
C GLY A 36 -0.27 1.50 13.47
N THR A 37 0.42 1.50 14.60
CA THR A 37 0.75 2.75 15.28
C THR A 37 1.66 3.59 14.39
N GLU A 38 2.70 2.98 13.85
CA GLU A 38 3.61 3.69 12.94
C GLU A 38 2.90 4.08 11.65
N MET A 39 1.98 3.24 11.16
CA MET A 39 1.20 3.58 9.99
C MET A 39 0.44 4.89 10.19
N HIS A 40 -0.28 5.00 11.30
CA HIS A 40 -1.05 6.21 11.58
C HIS A 40 -0.14 7.43 11.74
N GLN A 41 1.04 7.22 12.32
CA GLN A 41 2.02 8.29 12.46
C GLN A 41 2.47 8.81 11.10
N MET A 42 2.79 7.89 10.19
CA MET A 42 3.24 8.27 8.85
C MET A 42 2.15 8.94 8.04
N LEU A 43 0.90 8.47 8.19
CA LEU A 43 -0.23 9.10 7.50
C LEU A 43 -0.46 10.53 8.01
N SER A 44 -0.19 10.76 9.28
CA SER A 44 -0.32 12.09 9.88
C SER A 44 0.80 13.03 9.42
N ASP A 45 2.01 12.50 9.27
CA ASP A 45 3.19 13.32 9.00
C ASP A 45 3.44 13.59 7.53
N HIS A 46 2.89 12.76 6.64
CA HIS A 46 3.20 12.83 5.21
C HIS A 46 1.93 12.68 4.37
N ASP A 47 1.99 13.23 3.17
CA ASP A 47 0.89 13.15 2.21
C ASP A 47 1.05 11.88 1.37
N ILE A 48 0.60 10.76 1.93
CA ILE A 48 0.77 9.45 1.32
C ILE A 48 -0.22 9.25 0.17
N SER A 49 0.27 8.74 -0.95
CA SER A 49 -0.56 8.48 -2.13
C SER A 49 -0.95 7.01 -2.27
N LEU A 50 -0.12 6.10 -1.77
CA LEU A 50 -0.36 4.66 -1.88
C LEU A 50 0.15 3.99 -0.62
N VAL A 51 -0.67 3.11 -0.05
CA VAL A 51 -0.26 2.24 1.06
C VAL A 51 -0.15 0.82 0.55
N ILE A 52 0.98 0.18 0.80
CA ILE A 52 1.18 -1.24 0.54
C ILE A 52 1.26 -1.92 1.89
N MET A 53 0.35 -2.85 2.15
CA MET A 53 0.15 -3.38 3.49
C MET A 53 0.07 -4.90 3.47
N ASP A 54 0.85 -5.52 4.36
CA ASP A 54 0.72 -6.96 4.59
C ASP A 54 -0.57 -7.21 5.37
N ILE A 55 -1.38 -8.14 4.90
CA ILE A 55 -2.62 -8.50 5.60
C ILE A 55 -2.32 -9.09 6.98
N ASN A 56 -1.24 -9.85 7.09
CA ASN A 56 -0.93 -10.61 8.31
C ASN A 56 0.07 -9.89 9.20
N LEU A 57 -0.32 -8.72 9.70
CA LEU A 57 0.53 -7.99 10.63
C LEU A 57 0.28 -8.48 12.06
N PRO A 58 1.31 -8.49 12.91
CA PRO A 58 1.14 -8.87 14.31
C PRO A 58 0.29 -7.85 15.06
N GLY A 59 -0.42 -8.31 16.07
CA GLY A 59 -1.30 -7.45 16.86
C GLY A 59 -2.58 -7.18 16.09
N LYS A 60 -2.75 -5.94 15.66
CA LYS A 60 -3.91 -5.56 14.85
C LYS A 60 -3.64 -5.98 13.41
N ASN A 61 -4.48 -6.83 12.84
CA ASN A 61 -4.22 -7.36 11.51
C ASN A 61 -4.46 -6.30 10.43
N GLY A 62 -3.92 -6.58 9.24
CA GLY A 62 -3.96 -5.63 8.14
C GLY A 62 -5.37 -5.28 7.67
N LEU A 63 -6.31 -6.21 7.81
CA LEU A 63 -7.69 -5.95 7.38
C LEU A 63 -8.33 -4.87 8.24
N LEU A 64 -8.09 -4.91 9.56
CA LEU A 64 -8.60 -3.87 10.45
C LEU A 64 -7.95 -2.53 10.15
N LEU A 65 -6.64 -2.53 9.92
CA LEU A 65 -5.93 -1.29 9.59
C LEU A 65 -6.42 -0.71 8.28
N ALA A 66 -6.72 -1.57 7.30
CA ALA A 66 -7.23 -1.12 6.02
C ALA A 66 -8.60 -0.46 6.17
N ARG A 67 -9.45 -1.03 7.03
CA ARG A 67 -10.76 -0.43 7.29
C ARG A 67 -10.60 0.94 7.92
N GLU A 68 -9.69 1.07 8.88
CA GLU A 68 -9.42 2.37 9.51
C GLU A 68 -8.92 3.38 8.49
N LEU A 69 -8.04 2.94 7.60
CA LEU A 69 -7.51 3.80 6.55
C LEU A 69 -8.62 4.31 5.64
N ARG A 70 -9.53 3.42 5.23
CA ARG A 70 -10.64 3.80 4.35
C ARG A 70 -11.58 4.81 4.98
N GLU A 71 -11.75 4.73 6.29
CA GLU A 71 -12.60 5.69 6.99
C GLU A 71 -11.97 7.06 7.07
N GLN A 72 -10.64 7.15 6.99
CA GLN A 72 -9.93 8.40 7.22
C GLN A 72 -9.49 9.09 5.93
N ALA A 73 -9.24 8.32 4.88
CA ALA A 73 -8.59 8.89 3.71
C ALA A 73 -8.94 8.14 2.43
N ASN A 74 -8.86 8.86 1.33
CA ASN A 74 -9.08 8.28 0.01
C ASN A 74 -7.72 8.02 -0.65
N ILE A 75 -6.97 7.14 -0.05
CA ILE A 75 -5.61 6.77 -0.48
C ILE A 75 -5.68 5.41 -1.17
N ALA A 76 -4.90 5.23 -2.24
CA ALA A 76 -4.83 3.92 -2.89
C ALA A 76 -4.26 2.89 -1.93
N LEU A 77 -4.81 1.69 -1.95
CA LEU A 77 -4.42 0.63 -1.03
C LEU A 77 -4.18 -0.67 -1.78
N MET A 78 -3.00 -1.24 -1.60
CA MET A 78 -2.63 -2.54 -2.16
C MET A 78 -2.23 -3.47 -1.03
N PHE A 79 -2.81 -4.68 -1.01
CA PHE A 79 -2.44 -5.68 -0.02
C PHE A 79 -1.34 -6.60 -0.52
N LEU A 80 -0.48 -7.02 0.42
CA LEU A 80 0.39 -8.18 0.23
C LEU A 80 -0.27 -9.35 0.93
N THR A 81 -0.38 -10.48 0.24
CA THR A 81 -1.02 -11.67 0.79
C THR A 81 -0.15 -12.89 0.57
N GLY A 82 -0.33 -13.92 1.40
CA GLY A 82 0.27 -15.21 1.15
C GLY A 82 -0.40 -15.89 -0.04
N ARG A 83 0.30 -16.88 -0.59
CA ARG A 83 -0.14 -17.52 -1.83
C ARG A 83 -1.52 -18.18 -1.72
N ASP A 84 -1.84 -18.74 -0.56
CA ASP A 84 -3.04 -19.55 -0.39
C ASP A 84 -4.13 -18.84 0.42
N ASN A 85 -4.09 -17.52 0.49
CA ASN A 85 -5.01 -16.77 1.33
C ASN A 85 -6.22 -16.25 0.55
N GLU A 86 -7.03 -17.18 0.02
CA GLU A 86 -8.22 -16.81 -0.73
C GLU A 86 -9.22 -16.01 0.11
N VAL A 87 -9.40 -16.42 1.37
CA VAL A 87 -10.35 -15.73 2.26
C VAL A 87 -9.90 -14.30 2.50
N ASP A 88 -8.61 -14.10 2.73
CA ASP A 88 -8.07 -12.76 2.95
C ASP A 88 -8.23 -11.87 1.73
N LYS A 89 -8.08 -12.44 0.53
CA LYS A 89 -8.28 -11.68 -0.70
C LYS A 89 -9.72 -11.19 -0.83
N ILE A 90 -10.67 -12.06 -0.54
CA ILE A 90 -12.08 -11.70 -0.61
C ILE A 90 -12.40 -10.61 0.40
N LEU A 91 -11.92 -10.77 1.63
CA LEU A 91 -12.14 -9.76 2.67
C LEU A 91 -11.50 -8.43 2.31
N GLY A 92 -10.30 -8.49 1.71
CA GLY A 92 -9.63 -7.27 1.27
C GLY A 92 -10.42 -6.52 0.22
N LEU A 93 -11.01 -7.24 -0.72
CA LEU A 93 -11.85 -6.64 -1.74
C LEU A 93 -13.10 -6.01 -1.13
N GLU A 94 -13.71 -6.66 -0.13
CA GLU A 94 -14.88 -6.12 0.54
C GLU A 94 -14.58 -4.85 1.31
N ILE A 95 -13.38 -4.73 1.86
CA ILE A 95 -12.96 -3.54 2.58
C ILE A 95 -12.72 -2.38 1.61
N GLY A 96 -12.39 -2.71 0.38
CA GLY A 96 -12.17 -1.69 -0.63
C GLY A 96 -10.72 -1.49 -1.00
N ALA A 97 -9.91 -2.54 -0.89
CA ALA A 97 -8.56 -2.49 -1.42
C ALA A 97 -8.62 -2.31 -2.94
N ASP A 98 -7.71 -1.53 -3.46
CA ASP A 98 -7.68 -1.26 -4.90
C ASP A 98 -7.02 -2.38 -5.68
N ASP A 99 -6.11 -3.11 -5.03
CA ASP A 99 -5.40 -4.21 -5.67
C ASP A 99 -4.76 -5.07 -4.58
N TYR A 100 -4.23 -6.20 -4.98
CA TYR A 100 -3.42 -7.03 -4.10
C TYR A 100 -2.39 -7.78 -4.93
N ILE A 101 -1.33 -8.24 -4.24
CA ILE A 101 -0.29 -9.02 -4.86
C ILE A 101 0.13 -10.13 -3.90
N THR A 102 0.41 -11.32 -4.44
CA THR A 102 0.76 -12.46 -3.59
C THR A 102 2.25 -12.56 -3.42
N LYS A 103 2.66 -13.07 -2.26
CA LYS A 103 4.06 -13.40 -1.98
C LYS A 103 4.35 -14.84 -2.39
N PRO A 104 5.47 -15.12 -2.99
CA PRO A 104 6.52 -14.18 -3.40
C PRO A 104 6.06 -13.37 -4.60
N PHE A 105 6.37 -12.09 -4.60
CA PHE A 105 5.91 -11.20 -5.66
C PHE A 105 6.99 -11.02 -6.73
N ASN A 106 6.53 -10.69 -7.93
CA ASN A 106 7.40 -10.30 -9.03
C ASN A 106 7.59 -8.79 -8.94
N PRO A 107 8.83 -8.28 -8.82
CA PRO A 107 9.04 -6.84 -8.68
C PRO A 107 8.47 -6.02 -9.82
N ARG A 108 8.53 -6.53 -11.05
CA ARG A 108 7.99 -5.79 -12.18
C ARG A 108 6.47 -5.73 -12.15
N GLU A 109 5.82 -6.83 -11.80
CA GLU A 109 4.36 -6.82 -11.64
C GLU A 109 3.95 -5.83 -10.55
N LEU A 110 4.68 -5.84 -9.45
CA LEU A 110 4.41 -4.94 -8.32
C LEU A 110 4.49 -3.48 -8.74
N THR A 111 5.56 -3.10 -9.44
CA THR A 111 5.74 -1.71 -9.83
C THR A 111 4.71 -1.28 -10.87
N ILE A 112 4.32 -2.17 -11.78
CA ILE A 112 3.30 -1.86 -12.77
C ILE A 112 1.95 -1.63 -12.09
N ARG A 113 1.56 -2.51 -11.16
CA ARG A 113 0.30 -2.34 -10.45
C ARG A 113 0.29 -1.06 -9.63
N ALA A 114 1.38 -0.77 -8.94
CA ALA A 114 1.50 0.45 -8.14
C ALA A 114 1.40 1.69 -9.03
N ARG A 115 2.10 1.68 -10.16
CA ARG A 115 2.06 2.81 -11.08
C ARG A 115 0.64 3.06 -11.59
N ASN A 116 -0.08 1.98 -11.91
CA ASN A 116 -1.45 2.13 -12.39
C ASN A 116 -2.36 2.72 -11.31
N LEU A 117 -2.20 2.28 -10.06
CA LEU A 117 -2.98 2.84 -8.97
C LEU A 117 -2.66 4.31 -8.74
N LEU A 118 -1.38 4.66 -8.74
CA LEU A 118 -0.96 6.04 -8.54
C LEU A 118 -1.44 6.93 -9.68
N SER A 119 -1.39 6.43 -10.91
CA SER A 119 -1.86 7.18 -12.06
C SER A 119 -3.34 7.53 -11.94
N ARG A 120 -4.16 6.58 -11.53
CA ARG A 120 -5.60 6.83 -11.35
C ARG A 120 -5.84 7.84 -10.23
N THR A 121 -5.15 7.67 -9.11
CA THR A 121 -5.33 8.53 -7.95
C THR A 121 -4.89 9.96 -8.24
N MET A 122 -3.73 10.11 -8.85
CA MET A 122 -3.20 11.42 -9.19
C MET A 122 -4.04 12.10 -10.26
N ASN A 123 -4.54 11.33 -11.23
CA ASN A 123 -5.33 11.89 -12.32
C ASN A 123 -6.70 12.37 -11.86
N ILE A 124 -7.28 11.72 -10.88
CA ILE A 124 -8.55 12.18 -10.32
C ILE A 124 -8.40 13.61 -9.80
N GLY A 125 -7.29 13.88 -9.14
CA GLY A 125 -7.04 15.23 -8.66
C GLY A 125 -6.77 16.22 -9.78
N GLY A 126 -6.17 15.75 -10.86
CA GLY A 126 -5.82 16.62 -11.98
C GLY A 126 -6.90 16.73 -13.00
N GLY A 127 -7.84 16.08 -12.86
CA GLY A 127 -8.50 16.22 -13.74
C GLY A 127 -9.36 16.10 -14.64
N SER A 128 -9.47 16.03 -14.54
CA SER A 128 -10.18 15.87 -15.42
C SER A 128 -10.17 16.61 -16.52
N GLU A 129 -9.64 16.56 -16.87
CA GLU A 129 -9.50 16.93 -17.70
C GLU A 129 -9.81 16.80 -18.55
N GLU A 130 -10.13 16.55 -18.58
CA GLU A 130 -10.39 16.38 -19.17
C GLU A 130 -10.69 16.57 -19.52
#